data_971a589264c9dd552812f604b7624439
#
_entry.id   971a589264c9dd552812f604b7624439
#
_cell.length_a   1.000
_cell.length_b   1.000
_cell.length_c   1.000
_cell.angle_alpha   90.00
_cell.angle_beta   90.00
_cell.angle_gamma   90.00
#
_symmetry.space_group_name_H-M   'P 1'
#
loop_
_entity.id
_entity.type
_entity.pdbx_description
1 polymer ?
#
loop_
_entity_poly.entity_id
_entity_poly.type
_entity_poly.pdbx_seq_one_letter_code
_entity_poly.pdbx_strand_id
1 'polypeptide(L)'
;MKFSDKFKKNKGEAAINEAAQEESEKKKHKPDPKKLVGTISKKHIKNGSYSMAMAAIFIVIVVVINMIVGAIPSKYSQLDVSSSKLYTIGDETKKVLKALDKDVTIYQIAQSGSEDDTISNLLKRYKDESKHIKVEVKDPVVNPKFASEYTTDDLAANSLIVVCGDRNKVISYNDMYSTSVDYNTWQQTTTGFDGEGQITSAIGYVTSEDLPIMYTLSGHGEKDLDSSFKEDIQKANIDIKELNLLTEGKVPDDADCLMIVSPTSDISEEEKTEILDYLEAGGKAMIFSDYTQDDLPNFDAVLASYGVKRAEGIVFEGDSQ
;
A
#
# COMPACT_ATOMS: atom_id res chain seq x y z
N MET A 1 42.46 -53.97 -51.57
CA MET A 1 41.37 -53.01 -51.29
C MET A 1 40.05 -53.60 -51.81
N LYS A 2 39.60 -54.72 -51.27
CA LYS A 2 38.33 -55.41 -51.61
C LYS A 2 37.90 -56.31 -50.44
N PHE A 3 37.72 -55.81 -49.25
CA PHE A 3 37.24 -56.57 -48.09
C PHE A 3 36.18 -55.90 -47.26
N SER A 4 35.77 -54.69 -47.63
CA SER A 4 34.83 -53.93 -46.81
C SER A 4 33.36 -54.04 -47.26
N ASP A 5 33.09 -54.45 -48.51
CA ASP A 5 31.70 -54.39 -49.07
C ASP A 5 30.86 -55.66 -48.81
N LYS A 6 31.49 -56.76 -48.38
CA LYS A 6 30.75 -57.98 -48.10
C LYS A 6 30.12 -58.04 -46.70
N PHE A 7 30.60 -57.22 -45.78
CA PHE A 7 30.07 -57.21 -44.37
C PHE A 7 28.86 -56.30 -44.23
N LYS A 8 28.66 -55.26 -45.11
CA LYS A 8 27.49 -54.38 -45.03
C LYS A 8 26.23 -54.99 -45.63
N LYS A 9 26.36 -55.94 -46.57
CA LYS A 9 25.20 -56.55 -47.22
C LYS A 9 24.51 -57.59 -46.32
N ASN A 10 25.24 -58.30 -45.47
CA ASN A 10 24.66 -59.32 -44.57
C ASN A 10 23.96 -58.67 -43.34
N LYS A 11 24.31 -57.44 -42.91
CA LYS A 11 23.60 -56.78 -41.83
C LYS A 11 22.27 -56.18 -42.23
N GLY A 12 22.13 -55.80 -43.50
CA GLY A 12 20.88 -55.25 -44.05
C GLY A 12 19.78 -56.32 -44.23
N GLU A 13 20.17 -57.53 -44.68
CA GLU A 13 19.20 -58.60 -44.86
C GLU A 13 18.73 -59.23 -43.54
N ALA A 14 19.62 -59.30 -42.52
CA ALA A 14 19.21 -59.74 -41.16
C ALA A 14 18.22 -58.80 -40.50
N ALA A 15 18.45 -57.48 -40.63
CA ALA A 15 17.55 -56.46 -40.05
C ALA A 15 16.17 -56.41 -40.74
N ILE A 16 16.11 -56.67 -42.04
CA ILE A 16 14.86 -56.71 -42.80
C ILE A 16 14.03 -57.96 -42.45
N ASN A 17 14.68 -59.09 -42.21
CA ASN A 17 14.00 -60.33 -41.82
C ASN A 17 13.49 -60.26 -40.37
N GLU A 18 14.20 -59.61 -39.48
CA GLU A 18 13.78 -59.44 -38.06
C GLU A 18 12.56 -58.47 -37.99
N ALA A 19 12.56 -57.36 -38.75
CA ALA A 19 11.44 -56.43 -38.85
C ALA A 19 10.18 -57.06 -39.50
N ALA A 20 10.37 -57.95 -40.50
CA ALA A 20 9.26 -58.68 -41.13
C ALA A 20 8.66 -59.77 -40.20
N GLN A 21 9.45 -60.39 -39.33
CA GLN A 21 8.93 -61.33 -38.35
C GLN A 21 8.20 -60.64 -37.20
N GLU A 22 8.69 -59.50 -36.71
CA GLU A 22 7.97 -58.68 -35.69
C GLU A 22 6.64 -58.13 -36.18
N GLU A 23 6.55 -57.72 -37.47
CA GLU A 23 5.29 -57.26 -38.06
C GLU A 23 4.26 -58.37 -38.28
N SER A 24 4.77 -59.60 -38.54
CA SER A 24 3.90 -60.77 -38.69
C SER A 24 3.36 -61.29 -37.35
N GLU A 25 4.10 -61.20 -36.28
CA GLU A 25 3.63 -61.54 -34.93
C GLU A 25 2.67 -60.51 -34.34
N LYS A 26 2.90 -59.19 -34.59
CA LYS A 26 1.97 -58.11 -34.17
C LYS A 26 0.59 -58.16 -34.85
N LYS A 27 0.48 -58.80 -36.01
CA LYS A 27 -0.83 -58.97 -36.73
C LYS A 27 -1.67 -60.14 -36.23
N LYS A 28 -1.14 -61.01 -35.38
CA LYS A 28 -1.89 -62.20 -34.89
C LYS A 28 -2.57 -62.01 -33.53
N HIS A 29 -2.40 -60.84 -32.89
CA HIS A 29 -2.97 -60.60 -31.56
C HIS A 29 -3.80 -59.28 -31.52
N LYS A 30 -4.81 -59.16 -32.40
CA LYS A 30 -5.90 -58.21 -32.15
C LYS A 30 -6.89 -58.89 -31.21
N PRO A 31 -7.04 -58.43 -29.95
CA PRO A 31 -8.06 -58.99 -29.10
C PRO A 31 -9.43 -58.69 -29.66
N ASP A 32 -10.27 -59.70 -29.78
CA ASP A 32 -11.65 -59.62 -30.22
C ASP A 32 -12.42 -58.66 -29.29
N PRO A 33 -12.96 -57.52 -29.78
CA PRO A 33 -13.62 -56.53 -28.93
C PRO A 33 -14.85 -57.07 -28.18
N LYS A 34 -15.37 -58.24 -28.59
CA LYS A 34 -16.47 -58.96 -27.91
C LYS A 34 -16.06 -59.77 -26.69
N LYS A 35 -14.77 -59.99 -26.43
CA LYS A 35 -14.29 -60.71 -25.24
C LYS A 35 -13.83 -59.83 -24.10
N LEU A 36 -13.84 -58.50 -24.29
CA LEU A 36 -13.51 -57.54 -23.24
C LEU A 36 -14.67 -57.15 -22.31
N VAL A 37 -15.86 -57.66 -22.59
CA VAL A 37 -16.97 -57.59 -21.64
C VAL A 37 -16.93 -58.84 -20.80
N GLY A 38 -15.85 -58.99 -20.05
CA GLY A 38 -15.78 -59.99 -18.98
C GLY A 38 -16.94 -59.70 -18.01
N THR A 39 -17.69 -60.75 -17.68
CA THR A 39 -18.80 -60.76 -16.76
C THR A 39 -18.34 -60.10 -15.44
N ILE A 40 -18.58 -58.80 -15.30
CA ILE A 40 -18.29 -58.06 -14.07
C ILE A 40 -19.23 -58.68 -13.03
N SER A 41 -18.68 -59.55 -12.20
CA SER A 41 -19.42 -60.20 -11.12
C SER A 41 -20.09 -59.13 -10.25
N LYS A 42 -21.37 -59.29 -9.94
CA LYS A 42 -22.11 -58.36 -9.06
C LYS A 42 -21.39 -58.06 -7.74
N LYS A 43 -20.52 -58.98 -7.30
CA LYS A 43 -19.69 -58.84 -6.10
C LYS A 43 -18.53 -57.82 -6.30
N HIS A 44 -17.93 -57.74 -7.48
CA HIS A 44 -16.90 -56.74 -7.80
C HIS A 44 -17.48 -55.34 -8.04
N ILE A 45 -18.69 -55.23 -8.62
CA ILE A 45 -19.40 -54.00 -8.78
C ILE A 45 -19.74 -53.36 -7.41
N LYS A 46 -20.19 -54.20 -6.45
CA LYS A 46 -20.57 -53.77 -5.09
C LYS A 46 -19.35 -53.21 -4.32
N ASN A 47 -18.18 -53.86 -4.43
CA ASN A 47 -16.96 -53.40 -3.78
C ASN A 47 -16.32 -52.19 -4.50
N GLY A 48 -16.39 -52.14 -5.84
CA GLY A 48 -15.90 -51.00 -6.62
C GLY A 48 -16.76 -49.74 -6.43
N SER A 49 -18.11 -49.88 -6.34
CA SER A 49 -18.97 -48.75 -6.06
C SER A 49 -18.77 -48.18 -4.67
N TYR A 50 -18.50 -49.02 -3.67
CA TYR A 50 -18.19 -48.57 -2.30
C TYR A 50 -16.87 -47.76 -2.26
N SER A 51 -15.83 -48.27 -2.94
CA SER A 51 -14.54 -47.58 -3.06
C SER A 51 -14.69 -46.21 -3.79
N MET A 52 -15.50 -46.16 -4.85
CA MET A 52 -15.77 -44.93 -5.58
C MET A 52 -16.58 -43.94 -4.75
N ALA A 53 -17.56 -44.41 -3.99
CA ALA A 53 -18.34 -43.57 -3.06
C ALA A 53 -17.44 -43.00 -1.94
N MET A 54 -16.56 -43.80 -1.37
CA MET A 54 -15.58 -43.34 -0.36
C MET A 54 -14.60 -42.31 -0.94
N ALA A 55 -14.12 -42.51 -2.16
CA ALA A 55 -13.27 -41.53 -2.84
C ALA A 55 -14.02 -40.21 -3.10
N ALA A 56 -15.27 -40.27 -3.54
CA ALA A 56 -16.10 -39.10 -3.74
C ALA A 56 -16.35 -38.33 -2.43
N ILE A 57 -16.65 -39.05 -1.34
CA ILE A 57 -16.82 -38.43 0.00
C ILE A 57 -15.50 -37.76 0.45
N PHE A 58 -14.37 -38.43 0.25
CA PHE A 58 -13.06 -37.86 0.60
C PHE A 58 -12.79 -36.55 -0.18
N ILE A 59 -13.07 -36.53 -1.48
CA ILE A 59 -12.92 -35.32 -2.30
C ILE A 59 -13.84 -34.19 -1.77
N VAL A 60 -15.09 -34.49 -1.44
CA VAL A 60 -16.01 -33.51 -0.87
C VAL A 60 -15.49 -32.97 0.46
N ILE A 61 -14.97 -33.84 1.33
CA ILE A 61 -14.38 -33.40 2.61
C ILE A 61 -13.20 -32.47 2.38
N VAL A 62 -12.29 -32.80 1.43
CA VAL A 62 -11.15 -31.94 1.09
C VAL A 62 -11.61 -30.58 0.57
N VAL A 63 -12.61 -30.56 -0.32
CA VAL A 63 -13.20 -29.32 -0.83
C VAL A 63 -13.82 -28.50 0.31
N VAL A 64 -14.58 -29.11 1.18
CA VAL A 64 -15.21 -28.42 2.33
C VAL A 64 -14.16 -27.87 3.30
N ILE A 65 -13.11 -28.66 3.61
CA ILE A 65 -11.99 -28.18 4.44
C ILE A 65 -11.32 -26.98 3.78
N ASN A 66 -11.06 -27.04 2.47
CA ASN A 66 -10.42 -25.94 1.75
C ASN A 66 -11.32 -24.67 1.73
N MET A 67 -12.64 -24.84 1.61
CA MET A 67 -13.59 -23.73 1.73
C MET A 67 -13.59 -23.12 3.14
N ILE A 68 -13.57 -23.98 4.20
CA ILE A 68 -13.51 -23.50 5.58
C ILE A 68 -12.21 -22.74 5.84
N VAL A 69 -11.07 -23.29 5.43
CA VAL A 69 -9.77 -22.62 5.57
C VAL A 69 -9.73 -21.29 4.82
N GLY A 70 -10.32 -21.24 3.62
CA GLY A 70 -10.44 -20.01 2.84
C GLY A 70 -11.40 -18.96 3.42
N ALA A 71 -12.33 -19.38 4.27
CA ALA A 71 -13.28 -18.50 4.96
C ALA A 71 -12.75 -17.98 6.32
N ILE A 72 -11.63 -18.52 6.83
CA ILE A 72 -11.02 -18.03 8.06
C ILE A 72 -10.40 -16.66 7.78
N PRO A 73 -10.75 -15.60 8.53
CA PRO A 73 -10.11 -14.30 8.40
C PRO A 73 -8.61 -14.39 8.53
N SER A 74 -7.87 -13.62 7.71
CA SER A 74 -6.41 -13.67 7.63
C SER A 74 -5.73 -13.43 8.98
N LYS A 75 -6.38 -12.68 9.88
CA LYS A 75 -5.92 -12.43 11.26
C LYS A 75 -5.75 -13.69 12.12
N TYR A 76 -6.42 -14.79 11.77
CA TYR A 76 -6.32 -16.07 12.50
C TYR A 76 -5.51 -17.14 11.75
N SER A 77 -5.39 -17.01 10.42
CA SER A 77 -4.76 -18.03 9.57
C SER A 77 -3.34 -17.69 9.13
N GLN A 78 -2.93 -16.42 9.25
CA GLN A 78 -1.62 -15.95 8.81
C GLN A 78 -0.87 -15.30 9.97
N LEU A 79 0.29 -15.87 10.33
CA LEU A 79 1.25 -15.26 11.25
C LEU A 79 2.22 -14.41 10.42
N ASP A 80 2.29 -13.11 10.76
CA ASP A 80 3.30 -12.24 10.19
C ASP A 80 4.66 -12.57 10.83
N VAL A 81 5.50 -13.23 10.05
CA VAL A 81 6.87 -13.59 10.45
C VAL A 81 7.92 -12.62 9.91
N SER A 82 7.49 -11.53 9.24
CA SER A 82 8.40 -10.49 8.76
C SER A 82 9.01 -9.73 9.94
N SER A 83 10.28 -9.40 9.84
CA SER A 83 10.98 -8.60 10.87
C SER A 83 10.37 -7.20 11.02
N SER A 84 9.75 -6.69 9.96
CA SER A 84 9.14 -5.36 9.89
C SER A 84 7.63 -5.36 10.12
N LYS A 85 7.02 -6.52 10.43
CA LYS A 85 5.57 -6.68 10.62
C LYS A 85 4.72 -6.09 9.48
N LEU A 86 5.17 -6.24 8.24
CA LEU A 86 4.59 -5.64 7.03
C LEU A 86 3.12 -5.97 6.79
N TYR A 87 2.63 -7.06 7.38
CA TYR A 87 1.27 -7.57 7.19
C TYR A 87 0.42 -7.47 8.46
N THR A 88 0.89 -6.76 9.49
CA THR A 88 0.17 -6.59 10.75
C THR A 88 -0.26 -5.14 10.88
N ILE A 89 -1.56 -4.89 11.13
CA ILE A 89 -2.05 -3.54 11.41
C ILE A 89 -1.89 -3.20 12.90
N GLY A 90 -1.44 -1.97 13.15
CA GLY A 90 -1.20 -1.43 14.48
C GLY A 90 -2.48 -1.16 15.26
N ASP A 91 -2.33 -0.85 16.53
CA ASP A 91 -3.47 -0.63 17.41
C ASP A 91 -4.21 0.68 17.09
N GLU A 92 -3.52 1.71 16.59
CA GLU A 92 -4.14 2.96 16.16
C GLU A 92 -5.04 2.73 14.94
N THR A 93 -4.54 2.03 13.92
CA THR A 93 -5.35 1.61 12.76
C THR A 93 -6.58 0.83 13.18
N LYS A 94 -6.44 -0.12 14.12
CA LYS A 94 -7.59 -0.87 14.65
C LYS A 94 -8.61 0.02 15.37
N LYS A 95 -8.16 1.06 16.09
CA LYS A 95 -9.07 2.03 16.70
C LYS A 95 -9.85 2.80 15.64
N VAL A 96 -9.16 3.31 14.61
CA VAL A 96 -9.80 4.00 13.47
C VAL A 96 -10.84 3.09 12.80
N LEU A 97 -10.47 1.86 12.48
CA LEU A 97 -11.37 0.91 11.81
C LEU A 97 -12.57 0.49 12.65
N LYS A 98 -12.41 0.41 13.98
CA LYS A 98 -13.53 0.11 14.90
C LYS A 98 -14.48 1.29 15.10
N ALA A 99 -13.95 2.52 15.02
CA ALA A 99 -14.75 3.73 15.11
C ALA A 99 -15.46 4.08 13.78
N LEU A 100 -15.10 3.39 12.69
CA LEU A 100 -15.63 3.66 11.36
C LEU A 100 -17.12 3.31 11.28
N ASP A 101 -17.94 4.31 10.95
CA ASP A 101 -19.40 4.23 10.78
C ASP A 101 -19.85 4.46 9.34
N LYS A 102 -18.94 4.92 8.46
CA LYS A 102 -19.17 5.16 7.04
C LYS A 102 -18.54 4.05 6.18
N ASP A 103 -19.17 3.70 5.08
CA ASP A 103 -18.64 2.71 4.16
C ASP A 103 -17.53 3.32 3.29
N VAL A 104 -16.37 2.69 3.31
CA VAL A 104 -15.18 3.09 2.53
C VAL A 104 -14.83 2.00 1.53
N THR A 105 -14.63 2.40 0.28
CA THR A 105 -14.15 1.50 -0.77
C THR A 105 -12.71 1.87 -1.14
N ILE A 106 -11.82 0.89 -1.11
CA ILE A 106 -10.42 1.04 -1.52
C ILE A 106 -10.25 0.30 -2.85
N TYR A 107 -9.90 1.04 -3.88
CA TYR A 107 -9.58 0.50 -5.21
C TYR A 107 -8.08 0.36 -5.36
N GLN A 108 -7.58 -0.85 -5.62
CA GLN A 108 -6.21 -1.08 -6.04
C GLN A 108 -6.15 -1.06 -7.57
N ILE A 109 -5.37 -0.14 -8.13
CA ILE A 109 -5.23 0.04 -9.58
C ILE A 109 -4.12 -0.90 -10.07
N ALA A 110 -4.50 -2.07 -10.51
CA ALA A 110 -3.54 -3.09 -10.97
C ALA A 110 -4.11 -3.90 -12.12
N GLN A 111 -3.25 -4.29 -13.05
CA GLN A 111 -3.61 -5.27 -14.06
C GLN A 111 -3.83 -6.63 -13.38
N SER A 112 -4.87 -7.33 -13.80
CA SER A 112 -5.25 -8.62 -13.22
C SER A 112 -4.08 -9.62 -13.23
N GLY A 113 -3.70 -10.11 -12.04
CA GLY A 113 -2.57 -11.01 -11.83
C GLY A 113 -1.20 -10.33 -11.69
N SER A 114 -1.17 -8.98 -11.62
CA SER A 114 0.03 -8.17 -11.38
C SER A 114 -0.12 -7.29 -10.12
N GLU A 115 -1.04 -7.68 -9.25
CA GLU A 115 -1.24 -7.01 -7.96
C GLU A 115 0.00 -7.19 -7.06
N ASP A 116 0.39 -6.14 -6.36
CA ASP A 116 1.44 -6.23 -5.34
C ASP A 116 0.93 -7.03 -4.15
N ASP A 117 1.64 -8.12 -3.82
CA ASP A 117 1.25 -9.05 -2.75
C ASP A 117 1.27 -8.39 -1.37
N THR A 118 2.20 -7.44 -1.11
CA THR A 118 2.31 -6.75 0.16
C THR A 118 1.10 -5.87 0.40
N ILE A 119 0.74 -5.06 -0.60
CA ILE A 119 -0.43 -4.18 -0.58
C ILE A 119 -1.71 -5.00 -0.48
N SER A 120 -1.86 -6.03 -1.32
CA SER A 120 -3.07 -6.88 -1.35
C SER A 120 -3.31 -7.59 -0.02
N ASN A 121 -2.24 -8.11 0.62
CA ASN A 121 -2.33 -8.73 1.93
C ASN A 121 -2.68 -7.71 3.02
N LEU A 122 -2.11 -6.51 2.97
CA LEU A 122 -2.44 -5.44 3.90
C LEU A 122 -3.91 -5.03 3.76
N LEU A 123 -4.39 -4.78 2.55
CA LEU A 123 -5.80 -4.44 2.26
C LEU A 123 -6.77 -5.52 2.74
N LYS A 124 -6.39 -6.79 2.61
CA LYS A 124 -7.18 -7.90 3.15
C LYS A 124 -7.33 -7.82 4.66
N ARG A 125 -6.28 -7.39 5.41
CA ARG A 125 -6.36 -7.17 6.85
C ARG A 125 -7.34 -6.05 7.21
N TYR A 126 -7.31 -4.94 6.47
CA TYR A 126 -8.28 -3.85 6.66
C TYR A 126 -9.72 -4.34 6.49
N LYS A 127 -9.98 -5.10 5.42
CA LYS A 127 -11.29 -5.70 5.15
C LYS A 127 -11.73 -6.68 6.24
N ASP A 128 -10.79 -7.48 6.79
CA ASP A 128 -11.08 -8.44 7.84
C ASP A 128 -11.32 -7.78 9.21
N GLU A 129 -10.78 -6.57 9.43
CA GLU A 129 -10.93 -5.84 10.70
C GLU A 129 -12.21 -4.99 10.75
N SER A 130 -12.70 -4.48 9.60
CA SER A 130 -13.92 -3.66 9.56
C SER A 130 -14.87 -4.07 8.44
N LYS A 131 -16.14 -4.27 8.79
CA LYS A 131 -17.23 -4.54 7.83
C LYS A 131 -17.52 -3.36 6.89
N HIS A 132 -17.07 -2.15 7.25
CA HIS A 132 -17.25 -0.94 6.48
C HIS A 132 -16.16 -0.77 5.40
N ILE A 133 -15.15 -1.63 5.38
CA ILE A 133 -14.09 -1.59 4.36
C ILE A 133 -14.41 -2.56 3.23
N LYS A 134 -14.51 -2.02 2.03
CA LYS A 134 -14.54 -2.76 0.77
C LYS A 134 -13.22 -2.62 0.04
N VAL A 135 -12.73 -3.69 -0.55
CA VAL A 135 -11.52 -3.69 -1.38
C VAL A 135 -11.86 -4.26 -2.75
N GLU A 136 -11.52 -3.52 -3.80
CA GLU A 136 -11.73 -3.92 -5.19
C GLU A 136 -10.45 -3.67 -6.00
N VAL A 137 -10.10 -4.59 -6.89
CA VAL A 137 -9.05 -4.37 -7.89
C VAL A 137 -9.69 -3.79 -9.15
N LYS A 138 -9.10 -2.74 -9.71
CA LYS A 138 -9.50 -2.13 -10.98
C LYS A 138 -8.38 -2.26 -11.99
N ASP A 139 -8.60 -3.07 -12.99
CA ASP A 139 -7.67 -3.26 -14.09
C ASP A 139 -7.73 -2.05 -15.04
N PRO A 140 -6.64 -1.27 -15.17
CA PRO A 140 -6.62 -0.08 -16.03
C PRO A 140 -6.71 -0.41 -17.52
N VAL A 141 -6.42 -1.65 -17.94
CA VAL A 141 -6.60 -2.09 -19.31
C VAL A 141 -8.08 -2.31 -19.63
N VAL A 142 -8.83 -2.85 -18.66
CA VAL A 142 -10.27 -3.08 -18.78
C VAL A 142 -11.07 -1.79 -18.52
N ASN A 143 -10.60 -0.97 -17.59
CA ASN A 143 -11.27 0.26 -17.14
C ASN A 143 -10.36 1.49 -17.28
N PRO A 144 -9.97 1.91 -18.50
CA PRO A 144 -8.92 2.93 -18.70
C PRO A 144 -9.32 4.33 -18.20
N LYS A 145 -10.61 4.61 -18.02
CA LYS A 145 -11.10 5.90 -17.54
C LYS A 145 -11.39 5.94 -16.04
N PHE A 146 -11.31 4.79 -15.36
CA PHE A 146 -11.70 4.71 -13.96
C PHE A 146 -10.90 5.66 -13.06
N ALA A 147 -9.58 5.67 -13.18
CA ALA A 147 -8.72 6.51 -12.35
C ALA A 147 -8.95 8.01 -12.62
N SER A 148 -9.25 8.40 -13.86
CA SER A 148 -9.49 9.82 -14.23
C SER A 148 -10.78 10.40 -13.66
N GLU A 149 -11.65 9.61 -13.03
CA GLU A 149 -12.80 10.08 -12.26
C GLU A 149 -12.37 10.67 -10.91
N TYR A 150 -11.16 10.32 -10.43
CA TYR A 150 -10.67 10.66 -9.09
C TYR A 150 -9.43 11.56 -9.10
N THR A 151 -8.64 11.53 -10.16
CA THR A 151 -7.42 12.34 -10.30
C THR A 151 -7.10 12.65 -11.75
N THR A 152 -6.37 13.77 -11.97
CA THR A 152 -5.77 14.13 -13.25
C THR A 152 -4.36 13.58 -13.43
N ASP A 153 -3.76 13.03 -12.36
CA ASP A 153 -2.41 12.52 -12.35
C ASP A 153 -2.35 11.10 -12.93
N ASP A 154 -1.25 10.80 -13.60
CA ASP A 154 -0.97 9.44 -14.04
C ASP A 154 -0.60 8.56 -12.85
N LEU A 155 -1.40 7.54 -12.58
CA LEU A 155 -1.18 6.63 -11.47
C LEU A 155 -0.23 5.48 -11.85
N ALA A 156 0.78 5.28 -11.04
CA ALA A 156 1.61 4.08 -11.11
C ALA A 156 0.76 2.82 -10.81
N ALA A 157 1.15 1.69 -11.38
CA ALA A 157 0.52 0.42 -11.05
C ALA A 157 0.59 0.13 -9.53
N ASN A 158 -0.48 -0.45 -9.00
CA ASN A 158 -0.67 -0.70 -7.57
C ASN A 158 -0.90 0.54 -6.69
N SER A 159 -1.10 1.73 -7.28
CA SER A 159 -1.64 2.88 -6.54
C SER A 159 -3.05 2.58 -6.02
N LEU A 160 -3.45 3.27 -4.96
CA LEU A 160 -4.75 3.08 -4.33
C LEU A 160 -5.63 4.34 -4.48
N ILE A 161 -6.93 4.13 -4.59
CA ILE A 161 -7.94 5.19 -4.50
C ILE A 161 -8.90 4.82 -3.38
N VAL A 162 -8.93 5.62 -2.33
CA VAL A 162 -9.81 5.46 -1.17
C VAL A 162 -11.01 6.38 -1.32
N VAL A 163 -12.21 5.85 -1.22
CA VAL A 163 -13.45 6.59 -1.51
C VAL A 163 -14.47 6.39 -0.40
N CYS A 164 -15.10 7.48 0.04
CA CYS A 164 -16.24 7.50 0.95
C CYS A 164 -17.25 8.57 0.50
N GLY A 165 -18.40 8.15 -0.03
CA GLY A 165 -19.36 9.10 -0.64
C GLY A 165 -18.73 9.87 -1.79
N ASP A 166 -18.78 11.20 -1.72
CA ASP A 166 -18.22 12.08 -2.73
C ASP A 166 -16.74 12.44 -2.51
N ARG A 167 -16.14 11.98 -1.39
CA ARG A 167 -14.75 12.26 -1.05
C ARG A 167 -13.84 11.11 -1.45
N ASN A 168 -12.68 11.46 -1.98
CA ASN A 168 -11.66 10.48 -2.33
C ASN A 168 -10.26 10.98 -1.95
N LYS A 169 -9.34 10.03 -1.76
CA LYS A 169 -7.91 10.27 -1.58
C LYS A 169 -7.15 9.25 -2.41
N VAL A 170 -6.26 9.75 -3.23
CA VAL A 170 -5.33 8.91 -4.00
C VAL A 170 -4.06 8.70 -3.20
N ILE A 171 -3.55 7.47 -3.21
CA ILE A 171 -2.26 7.09 -2.63
C ILE A 171 -1.42 6.53 -3.77
N SER A 172 -0.36 7.24 -4.13
CA SER A 172 0.57 6.76 -5.14
C SER A 172 1.32 5.51 -4.62
N TYR A 173 1.65 4.58 -5.51
CA TYR A 173 2.49 3.43 -5.16
C TYR A 173 3.80 3.85 -4.50
N ASN A 174 4.40 4.94 -5.00
CA ASN A 174 5.68 5.45 -4.49
C ASN A 174 5.55 6.00 -3.06
N ASP A 175 4.41 6.55 -2.68
CA ASP A 175 4.19 7.11 -1.34
C ASP A 175 4.12 6.01 -0.26
N MET A 176 3.84 4.77 -0.67
CA MET A 176 3.82 3.62 0.23
C MET A 176 5.20 3.02 0.49
N TYR A 177 6.23 3.41 -0.27
CA TYR A 177 7.59 2.87 -0.14
C TYR A 177 8.61 3.98 0.11
N SER A 178 9.30 3.89 1.23
CA SER A 178 10.47 4.74 1.49
C SER A 178 11.66 4.22 0.70
N THR A 179 12.36 5.11 0.02
CA THR A 179 13.54 4.78 -0.76
C THR A 179 14.74 5.61 -0.28
N SER A 180 15.94 5.04 -0.35
CA SER A 180 17.20 5.72 -0.08
C SER A 180 18.10 5.58 -1.28
N VAL A 181 18.82 6.65 -1.60
CA VAL A 181 19.85 6.65 -2.65
C VAL A 181 21.21 6.42 -2.02
N ASP A 182 21.91 5.38 -2.44
CA ASP A 182 23.33 5.21 -2.12
C ASP A 182 24.14 6.16 -3.01
N TYR A 183 24.67 7.21 -2.41
CA TYR A 183 25.43 8.25 -3.12
C TYR A 183 26.75 7.74 -3.73
N ASN A 184 27.24 6.54 -3.35
CA ASN A 184 28.44 5.96 -3.94
C ASN A 184 28.14 5.19 -5.23
N THR A 185 26.96 4.55 -5.29
CA THR A 185 26.56 3.70 -6.42
C THR A 185 25.44 4.31 -7.25
N TRP A 186 24.80 5.39 -6.78
CA TRP A 186 23.59 6.01 -7.33
C TRP A 186 22.42 5.01 -7.46
N GLN A 187 22.45 3.95 -6.67
CA GLN A 187 21.36 2.98 -6.65
C GLN A 187 20.30 3.38 -5.63
N GLN A 188 19.06 3.39 -6.07
CA GLN A 188 17.91 3.57 -5.20
C GLN A 188 17.53 2.21 -4.60
N THR A 189 17.43 2.15 -3.27
CA THR A 189 17.02 0.97 -2.52
C THR A 189 15.79 1.28 -1.69
N THR A 190 14.84 0.35 -1.65
CA THR A 190 13.67 0.46 -0.78
C THR A 190 14.11 0.21 0.67
N THR A 191 13.88 1.18 1.55
CA THR A 191 14.27 1.13 2.97
C THR A 191 13.11 0.90 3.91
N GLY A 192 11.87 1.10 3.47
CA GLY A 192 10.68 0.91 4.28
C GLY A 192 9.40 0.78 3.47
N PHE A 193 8.34 0.34 4.16
CA PHE A 193 6.98 0.28 3.63
C PHE A 193 6.03 0.93 4.63
N ASP A 194 5.33 1.97 4.21
CA ASP A 194 4.40 2.75 5.02
C ASP A 194 2.95 2.67 4.49
N GLY A 195 2.62 1.56 3.85
CA GLY A 195 1.26 1.37 3.32
C GLY A 195 0.17 1.48 4.39
N GLU A 196 0.44 1.04 5.63
CA GLU A 196 -0.50 1.16 6.74
C GLU A 196 -0.78 2.63 7.07
N GLY A 197 0.26 3.44 7.25
CA GLY A 197 0.12 4.86 7.57
C GLY A 197 -0.67 5.60 6.49
N GLN A 198 -0.32 5.39 5.23
CA GLN A 198 -0.98 6.01 4.08
C GLN A 198 -2.46 5.63 3.97
N ILE A 199 -2.79 4.33 4.09
CA ILE A 199 -4.17 3.85 3.99
C ILE A 199 -5.01 4.35 5.16
N THR A 200 -4.49 4.30 6.40
CA THR A 200 -5.21 4.76 7.59
C THR A 200 -5.46 6.26 7.53
N SER A 201 -4.46 7.04 7.12
CA SER A 201 -4.60 8.47 6.88
C SER A 201 -5.66 8.77 5.82
N ALA A 202 -5.63 8.08 4.68
CA ALA A 202 -6.61 8.27 3.63
C ALA A 202 -8.04 7.93 4.09
N ILE A 203 -8.23 6.87 4.88
CA ILE A 203 -9.52 6.54 5.48
C ILE A 203 -9.99 7.69 6.39
N GLY A 204 -9.12 8.20 7.27
CA GLY A 204 -9.41 9.34 8.12
C GLY A 204 -9.82 10.57 7.32
N TYR A 205 -9.10 10.87 6.22
CA TYR A 205 -9.42 11.97 5.32
C TYR A 205 -10.81 11.87 4.70
N VAL A 206 -11.13 10.73 4.09
CA VAL A 206 -12.40 10.58 3.36
C VAL A 206 -13.62 10.49 4.27
N THR A 207 -13.42 10.11 5.54
CA THR A 207 -14.52 9.95 6.51
C THR A 207 -14.70 11.15 7.43
N SER A 208 -13.67 12.01 7.59
CA SER A 208 -13.76 13.22 8.40
C SER A 208 -14.65 14.27 7.73
N GLU A 209 -15.46 14.97 8.49
CA GLU A 209 -16.26 16.10 8.00
C GLU A 209 -15.48 17.41 8.07
N ASP A 210 -14.69 17.55 9.12
CA ASP A 210 -13.84 18.71 9.38
C ASP A 210 -12.38 18.28 9.45
N LEU A 211 -11.54 18.85 8.62
CA LEU A 211 -10.09 18.67 8.67
C LEU A 211 -9.47 19.84 9.40
N PRO A 212 -8.48 19.61 10.29
CA PRO A 212 -7.77 20.70 10.93
C PRO A 212 -7.04 21.54 9.90
N ILE A 213 -7.07 22.87 10.12
CA ILE A 213 -6.44 23.85 9.24
C ILE A 213 -5.27 24.50 9.97
N MET A 214 -4.09 24.41 9.35
CA MET A 214 -2.87 25.09 9.79
C MET A 214 -2.60 26.29 8.89
N TYR A 215 -2.57 27.48 9.48
CA TYR A 215 -2.18 28.69 8.79
C TYR A 215 -0.69 28.95 8.96
N THR A 216 0.04 29.14 7.87
CA THR A 216 1.46 29.55 7.88
C THR A 216 1.57 31.05 7.69
N LEU A 217 2.17 31.75 8.65
CA LEU A 217 2.40 33.19 8.57
C LEU A 217 3.33 33.49 7.38
N SER A 218 3.02 34.58 6.67
CA SER A 218 3.81 35.09 5.54
C SER A 218 3.88 36.61 5.54
N GLY A 219 4.90 37.15 4.91
CA GLY A 219 5.10 38.62 4.78
C GLY A 219 6.33 39.17 5.48
N HIS A 220 7.03 38.36 6.30
CA HIS A 220 8.17 38.77 7.11
C HIS A 220 9.45 37.98 6.77
N GLY A 221 9.52 37.43 5.55
CA GLY A 221 10.66 36.64 5.08
C GLY A 221 10.78 35.28 5.75
N GLU A 222 9.65 34.71 6.11
CA GLU A 222 9.54 33.34 6.64
C GLU A 222 10.15 32.34 5.67
N LYS A 223 10.71 31.27 6.20
CA LYS A 223 11.20 30.15 5.40
C LYS A 223 10.07 29.27 4.91
N ASP A 224 10.17 28.85 3.65
CA ASP A 224 9.31 27.81 3.14
C ASP A 224 9.49 26.50 3.93
N LEU A 225 8.38 25.81 4.17
CA LEU A 225 8.43 24.48 4.73
C LEU A 225 9.12 23.51 3.75
N ASP A 226 9.98 22.67 4.27
CA ASP A 226 10.55 21.56 3.50
C ASP A 226 9.44 20.67 2.92
N SER A 227 9.66 20.14 1.72
CA SER A 227 8.66 19.34 1.02
C SER A 227 8.27 18.10 1.81
N SER A 228 9.24 17.43 2.44
CA SER A 228 8.97 16.23 3.23
C SER A 228 8.14 16.55 4.48
N PHE A 229 8.38 17.69 5.13
CA PHE A 229 7.60 18.13 6.26
C PHE A 229 6.17 18.55 5.86
N LYS A 230 6.00 19.20 4.70
CA LYS A 230 4.66 19.45 4.13
C LYS A 230 3.90 18.15 3.87
N GLU A 231 4.57 17.16 3.29
CA GLU A 231 3.97 15.85 3.03
C GLU A 231 3.54 15.15 4.32
N ASP A 232 4.35 15.23 5.38
CA ASP A 232 4.00 14.66 6.69
C ASP A 232 2.77 15.34 7.32
N ILE A 233 2.66 16.67 7.22
CA ILE A 233 1.49 17.43 7.68
C ILE A 233 0.25 17.03 6.87
N GLN A 234 0.36 16.95 5.55
CA GLN A 234 -0.74 16.53 4.68
C GLN A 234 -1.13 15.07 4.90
N LYS A 235 -0.17 14.21 5.23
CA LYS A 235 -0.40 12.83 5.62
C LYS A 235 -1.14 12.73 6.95
N ALA A 236 -0.92 13.69 7.86
CA ALA A 236 -1.71 13.83 9.07
C ALA A 236 -3.12 14.42 8.82
N ASN A 237 -3.50 14.66 7.56
CA ASN A 237 -4.77 15.24 7.12
C ASN A 237 -5.01 16.66 7.65
N ILE A 238 -3.94 17.43 7.79
CA ILE A 238 -3.98 18.84 8.14
C ILE A 238 -3.90 19.65 6.85
N ASP A 239 -4.87 20.54 6.62
CA ASP A 239 -4.84 21.48 5.49
C ASP A 239 -3.87 22.62 5.81
N ILE A 240 -3.02 23.01 4.85
CA ILE A 240 -2.06 24.10 5.03
C ILE A 240 -2.52 25.26 4.17
N LYS A 241 -2.74 26.42 4.81
CA LYS A 241 -3.08 27.68 4.15
C LYS A 241 -2.07 28.75 4.50
N GLU A 242 -1.75 29.60 3.55
CA GLU A 242 -0.91 30.79 3.79
C GLU A 242 -1.76 31.89 4.42
N LEU A 243 -1.19 32.63 5.39
CA LEU A 243 -1.80 33.74 6.07
C LEU A 243 -0.89 34.97 6.02
N ASN A 244 -1.34 36.04 5.40
CA ASN A 244 -0.70 37.33 5.50
C ASN A 244 -1.58 38.26 6.36
N LEU A 245 -1.16 38.49 7.61
CA LEU A 245 -1.93 39.28 8.57
C LEU A 245 -2.07 40.76 8.19
N LEU A 246 -1.13 41.30 7.41
CA LEU A 246 -1.25 42.68 6.90
C LEU A 246 -2.44 42.85 5.95
N THR A 247 -2.83 41.79 5.23
CA THR A 247 -3.95 41.82 4.28
C THR A 247 -5.25 41.29 4.90
N GLU A 248 -5.18 40.25 5.72
CA GLU A 248 -6.35 39.62 6.34
C GLU A 248 -6.82 40.34 7.61
N GLY A 249 -5.91 41.02 8.31
CA GLY A 249 -6.20 41.82 9.49
C GLY A 249 -6.46 41.04 10.77
N LYS A 250 -6.65 39.71 10.72
CA LYS A 250 -6.78 38.81 11.87
C LYS A 250 -6.43 37.39 11.53
N VAL A 251 -6.16 36.58 12.54
CA VAL A 251 -6.08 35.10 12.38
C VAL A 251 -7.50 34.60 12.09
N PRO A 252 -7.70 33.79 11.03
CA PRO A 252 -9.01 33.25 10.69
C PRO A 252 -9.63 32.42 11.81
N ASP A 253 -10.95 32.48 11.94
CA ASP A 253 -11.70 31.78 13.00
C ASP A 253 -11.66 30.24 12.83
N ASP A 254 -11.33 29.76 11.62
CA ASP A 254 -11.16 28.34 11.29
C ASP A 254 -9.71 27.85 11.47
N ALA A 255 -8.81 28.66 12.05
CA ALA A 255 -7.44 28.28 12.31
C ALA A 255 -7.35 27.35 13.52
N ASP A 256 -6.99 26.08 13.28
CA ASP A 256 -6.69 25.14 14.36
C ASP A 256 -5.24 25.26 14.89
N CYS A 257 -4.34 25.78 14.04
CA CYS A 257 -2.95 26.06 14.40
C CYS A 257 -2.39 27.20 13.55
N LEU A 258 -1.67 28.12 14.16
CA LEU A 258 -0.83 29.12 13.50
C LEU A 258 0.61 28.64 13.49
N MET A 259 1.23 28.57 12.31
CA MET A 259 2.66 28.23 12.15
C MET A 259 3.45 29.47 11.73
N ILE A 260 4.55 29.74 12.44
CA ILE A 260 5.48 30.82 12.13
C ILE A 260 6.86 30.20 11.92
N VAL A 261 7.45 30.38 10.73
CA VAL A 261 8.66 29.66 10.32
C VAL A 261 9.82 30.64 10.12
N SER A 262 10.54 30.93 11.21
CA SER A 262 11.81 31.65 11.17
C SER A 262 11.73 32.99 10.40
N PRO A 263 10.89 33.94 10.82
CA PRO A 263 10.79 35.25 10.20
C PRO A 263 12.15 35.96 10.22
N THR A 264 12.50 36.68 9.17
CA THR A 264 13.74 37.44 9.04
C THR A 264 13.54 38.93 9.25
N SER A 265 12.31 39.44 9.19
CA SER A 265 11.93 40.81 9.58
C SER A 265 10.83 40.76 10.64
N ASP A 266 10.72 41.84 11.43
CA ASP A 266 9.77 41.89 12.53
C ASP A 266 8.33 42.04 12.04
N ILE A 267 7.41 41.43 12.79
CA ILE A 267 5.97 41.67 12.63
C ILE A 267 5.56 43.05 13.13
N SER A 268 4.50 43.62 12.63
CA SER A 268 3.98 44.87 13.12
C SER A 268 3.38 44.76 14.53
N GLU A 269 3.13 45.91 15.17
CA GLU A 269 2.46 45.96 16.48
C GLU A 269 1.03 45.42 16.40
N GLU A 270 0.35 45.69 15.30
CA GLU A 270 -1.01 45.19 15.02
C GLU A 270 -1.00 43.67 14.87
N GLU A 271 -0.11 43.14 14.07
CA GLU A 271 0.01 41.66 13.87
C GLU A 271 0.38 40.94 15.17
N LYS A 272 1.28 41.49 15.97
CA LYS A 272 1.59 40.99 17.31
C LYS A 272 0.32 40.90 18.16
N THR A 273 -0.50 41.94 18.15
CA THR A 273 -1.74 41.98 18.92
C THR A 273 -2.71 40.90 18.47
N GLU A 274 -2.92 40.75 17.17
CA GLU A 274 -3.78 39.70 16.61
C GLU A 274 -3.29 38.27 16.94
N ILE A 275 -1.97 38.05 16.89
CA ILE A 275 -1.38 36.75 17.28
C ILE A 275 -1.60 36.48 18.78
N LEU A 276 -1.38 37.48 19.63
CA LEU A 276 -1.59 37.34 21.07
C LEU A 276 -3.06 37.10 21.41
N ASP A 277 -3.99 37.84 20.80
CA ASP A 277 -5.43 37.66 20.98
C ASP A 277 -5.88 36.23 20.57
N TYR A 278 -5.39 35.75 19.42
CA TYR A 278 -5.63 34.35 19.01
C TYR A 278 -5.14 33.34 20.03
N LEU A 279 -3.92 33.52 20.56
CA LEU A 279 -3.31 32.62 21.53
C LEU A 279 -4.03 32.70 22.89
N GLU A 280 -4.44 33.91 23.36
CA GLU A 280 -5.21 34.12 24.58
C GLU A 280 -6.61 33.49 24.49
N ALA A 281 -7.20 33.48 23.30
CA ALA A 281 -8.47 32.78 23.04
C ALA A 281 -8.34 31.24 23.05
N GLY A 282 -7.14 30.70 23.23
CA GLY A 282 -6.86 29.26 23.27
C GLY A 282 -6.37 28.68 21.94
N GLY A 283 -6.01 29.53 21.00
CA GLY A 283 -5.38 29.15 19.73
C GLY A 283 -4.06 28.44 19.96
N LYS A 284 -3.67 27.57 19.04
CA LYS A 284 -2.43 26.80 19.10
C LYS A 284 -1.42 27.36 18.11
N ALA A 285 -0.15 27.42 18.51
CA ALA A 285 0.90 27.83 17.59
C ALA A 285 2.07 26.85 17.56
N MET A 286 2.70 26.75 16.41
CA MET A 286 3.98 26.11 16.17
C MET A 286 4.94 27.17 15.66
N ILE A 287 5.97 27.49 16.45
CA ILE A 287 6.87 28.60 16.16
C ILE A 287 8.29 28.05 16.04
N PHE A 288 8.90 28.29 14.89
CA PHE A 288 10.31 28.06 14.63
C PHE A 288 11.03 29.39 14.62
N SER A 289 12.21 29.45 15.21
CA SER A 289 13.07 30.63 15.21
C SER A 289 14.47 30.21 14.78
N ASP A 290 15.05 30.95 13.87
CA ASP A 290 16.44 30.76 13.41
C ASP A 290 17.23 32.02 13.71
N TYR A 291 18.54 31.95 13.44
CA TYR A 291 19.39 33.14 13.52
C TYR A 291 18.98 34.19 12.48
N THR A 292 18.80 35.42 12.92
CA THR A 292 18.64 36.60 12.06
C THR A 292 19.55 37.71 12.56
N GLN A 293 19.96 38.62 11.65
CA GLN A 293 20.72 39.82 11.99
C GLN A 293 19.85 40.97 12.46
N ASP A 294 18.56 40.92 12.14
CA ASP A 294 17.61 41.97 12.49
C ASP A 294 17.01 41.71 13.88
N ASP A 295 16.75 42.78 14.60
CA ASP A 295 16.00 42.75 15.85
C ASP A 295 14.52 42.53 15.53
N LEU A 296 13.89 41.62 16.24
CA LEU A 296 12.46 41.26 16.08
C LEU A 296 11.69 41.48 17.39
N PRO A 297 11.56 42.74 17.88
CA PRO A 297 10.99 43.02 19.20
C PRO A 297 9.54 42.63 19.34
N ASN A 298 8.71 42.74 18.31
CA ASN A 298 7.31 42.33 18.37
C ASN A 298 7.17 40.80 18.33
N PHE A 299 7.96 40.11 17.50
CA PHE A 299 8.02 38.64 17.49
C PHE A 299 8.54 38.11 18.82
N ASP A 300 9.58 38.72 19.38
CA ASP A 300 10.11 38.36 20.70
C ASP A 300 9.07 38.59 21.83
N ALA A 301 8.21 39.59 21.70
CA ALA A 301 7.13 39.81 22.66
C ALA A 301 6.07 38.69 22.61
N VAL A 302 5.78 38.12 21.44
CA VAL A 302 4.93 36.92 21.33
C VAL A 302 5.55 35.75 22.08
N LEU A 303 6.84 35.48 21.88
CA LEU A 303 7.56 34.42 22.59
C LEU A 303 7.59 34.68 24.12
N ALA A 304 7.82 35.92 24.50
CA ALA A 304 7.89 36.33 25.93
C ALA A 304 6.57 36.14 26.69
N SER A 305 5.42 36.21 26.02
CA SER A 305 4.11 35.92 26.63
C SER A 305 4.02 34.48 27.18
N TYR A 306 4.80 33.55 26.63
CA TYR A 306 4.96 32.18 27.12
C TYR A 306 6.24 31.97 27.94
N GLY A 307 6.94 33.04 28.29
CA GLY A 307 8.19 32.96 29.08
C GLY A 307 9.42 32.46 28.29
N VAL A 308 9.33 32.48 26.96
CA VAL A 308 10.42 32.08 26.06
C VAL A 308 11.19 33.32 25.62
N LYS A 309 12.53 33.24 25.64
CA LYS A 309 13.41 34.29 25.12
C LYS A 309 14.44 33.69 24.15
N ARG A 310 14.59 34.33 22.99
CA ARG A 310 15.68 34.01 22.09
C ARG A 310 17.02 34.44 22.73
N ALA A 311 18.03 33.57 22.71
CA ALA A 311 19.37 33.89 23.13
C ALA A 311 20.19 34.40 21.93
N GLU A 312 21.13 35.31 22.19
CA GLU A 312 22.10 35.72 21.19
C GLU A 312 23.09 34.60 20.86
N GLY A 313 23.44 34.46 19.61
CA GLY A 313 24.46 33.51 19.14
C GLY A 313 23.93 32.29 18.45
N ILE A 314 24.85 31.45 18.02
CA ILE A 314 24.61 30.19 17.31
C ILE A 314 25.18 29.06 18.15
N VAL A 315 24.40 28.01 18.33
CA VAL A 315 24.89 26.78 18.98
C VAL A 315 25.60 25.92 17.95
N PHE A 316 26.88 25.64 18.21
CA PHE A 316 27.66 24.69 17.44
C PHE A 316 27.83 23.40 18.23
N GLU A 317 27.59 22.29 17.61
CA GLU A 317 28.00 21.00 18.16
C GLU A 317 29.52 20.85 17.99
N GLY A 318 30.22 20.68 19.11
CA GLY A 318 31.69 20.60 19.13
C GLY A 318 32.26 19.23 18.79
N ASP A 319 31.44 18.19 18.82
CA ASP A 319 31.83 16.80 18.55
C ASP A 319 31.16 16.32 17.26
N SER A 320 31.76 16.64 16.12
CA SER A 320 31.46 15.94 14.85
C SER A 320 32.28 14.63 14.83
N GLN A 321 31.72 13.52 15.29
CA GLN A 321 32.23 12.17 14.98
C GLN A 321 31.54 11.60 13.76
#